data_f0417c95eead7b1a805eadf3c7adae65
#
_entry.id   f0417c95eead7b1a805eadf3c7adae65
#
_cell.length_a   1.000
_cell.length_b   1.000
_cell.length_c   1.000
_cell.angle_alpha   90.00
_cell.angle_beta   90.00
_cell.angle_gamma   90.00
#
_symmetry.space_group_name_H-M   'P 1'
#
loop_
_entity.id
_entity.type
_entity.pdbx_description
1 polymer ?
#
loop_
_entity_poly.entity_id
_entity_poly.type
_entity_poly.pdbx_seq_one_letter_code
_entity_poly.pdbx_strand_id
1 'polypeptide(L)'
;PDFRLNKAFDRWETLSQTEKDKVEFLCNECCWFGCMDRKACYETVSRKNLGENKEHHCAAPDSDQGYRFSKAMNNPGFISVNDIQNVYMPMGFSNFKIEGRGLGSALVLEFLLYYMTKPEYQLHVREEIYLDNMLDLF
;
A
#
# COMPACT_ATOMS: atom_id res chain seq x y z
N PRO A 1 -0.42 -7.33 10.06
CA PRO A 1 -1.81 -7.04 10.47
C PRO A 1 -2.67 -6.63 9.28
N ASP A 2 -4.00 -6.67 9.47
CA ASP A 2 -4.92 -6.06 8.52
C ASP A 2 -4.71 -4.53 8.50
N PHE A 3 -4.73 -3.91 7.33
CA PHE A 3 -4.47 -2.47 7.17
C PHE A 3 -5.41 -1.58 7.98
N ARG A 4 -6.60 -2.07 8.32
CA ARG A 4 -7.56 -1.36 9.18
C ARG A 4 -7.05 -1.17 10.61
N LEU A 5 -6.06 -1.96 11.01
CA LEU A 5 -5.41 -1.87 12.31
C LEU A 5 -4.14 -1.03 12.29
N ASN A 6 -3.75 -0.48 11.13
CA ASN A 6 -2.51 0.27 11.01
C ASN A 6 -2.37 1.39 12.05
N LYS A 7 -3.47 2.06 12.39
CA LYS A 7 -3.49 3.17 13.37
C LYS A 7 -3.93 2.75 14.79
N ALA A 8 -3.97 1.47 15.09
CA ALA A 8 -4.30 0.95 16.42
C ALA A 8 -3.10 1.05 17.37
N PHE A 9 -2.61 2.26 17.62
CA PHE A 9 -1.37 2.52 18.34
C PHE A 9 -1.34 1.94 19.75
N ASP A 10 -2.44 2.01 20.49
CA ASP A 10 -2.56 1.42 21.83
C ASP A 10 -2.19 -0.08 21.83
N ARG A 11 -2.58 -0.78 20.77
CA ARG A 11 -2.22 -2.20 20.57
C ARG A 11 -0.74 -2.36 20.26
N TRP A 12 -0.21 -1.52 19.39
CA TRP A 12 1.17 -1.63 18.93
C TRP A 12 2.18 -1.25 20.00
N GLU A 13 1.85 -0.36 20.90
CA GLU A 13 2.71 0.04 22.03
C GLU A 13 2.95 -1.10 23.02
N THR A 14 2.02 -2.04 23.16
CA THR A 14 2.12 -3.15 24.11
C THR A 14 3.07 -4.26 23.68
N LEU A 15 3.50 -4.28 22.43
CA LEU A 15 4.38 -5.31 21.89
C LEU A 15 5.83 -5.14 22.38
N SER A 16 6.48 -6.25 22.67
CA SER A 16 7.93 -6.31 22.87
C SER A 16 8.67 -6.01 21.55
N GLN A 17 9.95 -5.63 21.63
CA GLN A 17 10.73 -5.37 20.42
C GLN A 17 10.83 -6.61 19.51
N THR A 18 10.99 -7.80 20.07
CA THR A 18 11.01 -9.06 19.31
C THR A 18 9.70 -9.31 18.53
N GLU A 19 8.57 -8.90 19.10
CA GLU A 19 7.27 -8.97 18.41
C GLU A 19 7.15 -7.89 17.34
N LYS A 20 7.58 -6.65 17.63
CA LYS A 20 7.58 -5.53 16.66
C LYS A 20 8.42 -5.85 15.43
N ASP A 21 9.55 -6.52 15.59
CA ASP A 21 10.44 -6.93 14.48
C ASP A 21 9.77 -7.92 13.51
N LYS A 22 8.69 -8.56 13.92
CA LYS A 22 7.90 -9.49 13.10
C LYS A 22 6.66 -8.87 12.47
N VAL A 23 6.38 -7.62 12.77
CA VAL A 23 5.22 -6.89 12.22
C VAL A 23 5.63 -6.18 10.93
N GLU A 24 4.87 -6.40 9.87
CA GLU A 24 4.97 -5.67 8.61
C GLU A 24 3.65 -4.93 8.36
N PHE A 25 3.72 -3.63 8.14
CA PHE A 25 2.56 -2.80 7.84
C PHE A 25 2.41 -2.58 6.33
N LEU A 26 1.20 -2.81 5.81
CA LEU A 26 0.85 -2.42 4.44
C LEU A 26 0.49 -0.93 4.42
N CYS A 27 1.31 -0.12 3.75
CA CYS A 27 1.23 1.35 3.85
C CYS A 27 0.16 1.98 2.95
N ASN A 28 -0.06 1.41 1.76
CA ASN A 28 -0.82 2.05 0.67
C ASN A 28 -2.00 1.23 0.18
N GLU A 29 -2.70 0.53 1.07
CA GLU A 29 -3.89 -0.22 0.71
C GLU A 29 -4.98 0.70 0.14
N CYS A 30 -5.65 0.24 -0.90
CA CYS A 30 -6.72 0.95 -1.57
C CYS A 30 -8.11 0.33 -1.35
N CYS A 31 -8.18 -0.83 -0.69
CA CYS A 31 -9.45 -1.44 -0.32
C CYS A 31 -10.27 -0.52 0.56
N TRP A 32 -11.58 -0.57 0.36
CA TRP A 32 -12.52 0.17 1.19
C TRP A 32 -12.34 -0.18 2.67
N PHE A 33 -12.10 0.82 3.50
CA PHE A 33 -11.83 0.65 4.93
C PHE A 33 -13.01 -0.01 5.67
N GLY A 34 -14.25 0.23 5.21
CA GLY A 34 -15.46 -0.37 5.77
C GLY A 34 -15.80 -1.77 5.26
N CYS A 35 -14.94 -2.38 4.43
CA CYS A 35 -15.23 -3.68 3.82
C CYS A 35 -15.32 -4.79 4.88
N MET A 36 -16.45 -5.52 4.90
CA MET A 36 -16.66 -6.68 5.76
C MET A 36 -16.33 -8.01 5.07
N ASP A 37 -16.17 -8.00 3.74
CA ASP A 37 -16.01 -9.21 2.91
C ASP A 37 -14.58 -9.42 2.42
N ARG A 38 -13.60 -8.74 3.00
CA ARG A 38 -12.21 -8.77 2.56
C ARG A 38 -11.66 -10.20 2.46
N LYS A 39 -11.95 -11.05 3.45
CA LYS A 39 -11.49 -12.45 3.46
C LYS A 39 -12.09 -13.23 2.29
N ALA A 40 -13.40 -13.16 2.10
CA ALA A 40 -14.09 -13.83 1.00
C ALA A 40 -13.61 -13.33 -0.38
N CYS A 41 -13.34 -12.03 -0.49
CA CYS A 41 -12.76 -11.44 -1.68
C CYS A 41 -11.39 -12.04 -2.02
N TYR A 42 -10.48 -12.11 -1.06
CA TYR A 42 -9.15 -12.72 -1.26
C TYR A 42 -9.22 -14.20 -1.60
N GLU A 43 -10.11 -14.97 -0.94
CA GLU A 43 -10.31 -16.39 -1.23
C GLU A 43 -10.81 -16.57 -2.67
N THR A 44 -11.76 -15.75 -3.12
CA THR A 44 -12.30 -15.83 -4.48
C THR A 44 -11.24 -15.48 -5.52
N VAL A 45 -10.48 -14.41 -5.32
CA VAL A 45 -9.39 -14.02 -6.23
C VAL A 45 -8.32 -15.11 -6.29
N SER A 46 -7.96 -15.69 -5.14
CA SER A 46 -6.99 -16.78 -5.07
C SER A 46 -7.46 -18.00 -5.87
N ARG A 47 -8.71 -18.40 -5.72
CA ARG A 47 -9.30 -19.55 -6.45
C ARG A 47 -9.41 -19.27 -7.95
N LYS A 48 -9.77 -18.05 -8.33
CA LYS A 48 -9.76 -17.62 -9.74
C LYS A 48 -8.37 -17.72 -10.35
N ASN A 49 -7.33 -17.34 -9.63
CA ASN A 49 -5.95 -17.48 -10.08
C ASN A 49 -5.50 -18.96 -10.23
N LEU A 50 -6.18 -19.88 -9.56
CA LEU A 50 -6.01 -21.33 -9.72
C LEU A 50 -6.87 -21.93 -10.86
N GLY A 51 -7.59 -21.10 -11.61
CA GLY A 51 -8.39 -21.52 -12.76
C GLY A 51 -9.85 -21.89 -12.41
N GLU A 52 -10.30 -21.65 -11.18
CA GLU A 52 -11.69 -21.84 -10.82
C GLU A 52 -12.57 -20.72 -11.40
N ASN A 53 -13.74 -21.07 -11.95
CA ASN A 53 -14.72 -20.09 -12.43
C ASN A 53 -15.52 -19.52 -11.27
N LYS A 54 -14.95 -18.53 -10.58
CA LYS A 54 -15.59 -17.81 -9.47
C LYS A 54 -15.56 -16.31 -9.73
N GLU A 55 -16.69 -15.68 -9.50
CA GLU A 55 -16.83 -14.23 -9.58
C GLU A 55 -17.05 -13.63 -8.18
N HIS A 56 -16.46 -12.49 -7.96
CA HIS A 56 -16.66 -11.68 -6.77
C HIS A 56 -16.88 -10.23 -7.18
N HIS A 57 -17.93 -9.65 -6.64
CA HIS A 57 -18.23 -8.24 -6.83
C HIS A 57 -17.82 -7.46 -5.59
N CYS A 58 -16.95 -6.47 -5.78
CA CYS A 58 -16.51 -5.59 -4.70
C CYS A 58 -17.68 -4.72 -4.23
N ALA A 59 -17.92 -4.71 -2.92
CA ALA A 59 -18.98 -3.91 -2.30
C ALA A 59 -18.59 -2.44 -2.06
N ALA A 60 -17.37 -2.04 -2.42
CA ALA A 60 -16.92 -0.66 -2.25
C ALA A 60 -17.75 0.30 -3.11
N PRO A 61 -18.14 1.47 -2.57
CA PRO A 61 -18.94 2.48 -3.30
C PRO A 61 -18.26 2.97 -4.59
N ASP A 62 -16.92 2.89 -4.65
CA ASP A 62 -16.06 3.33 -5.75
C ASP A 62 -15.36 2.16 -6.46
N SER A 63 -15.95 0.97 -6.44
CA SER A 63 -15.34 -0.25 -6.99
C SER A 63 -15.05 -0.17 -8.49
N ASP A 64 -15.77 0.66 -9.22
CA ASP A 64 -15.61 0.92 -10.65
C ASP A 64 -14.42 1.84 -10.98
N GLN A 65 -13.89 2.57 -10.00
CA GLN A 65 -12.84 3.55 -10.21
C GLN A 65 -11.42 2.99 -10.23
N GLY A 66 -11.28 1.72 -9.84
CA GLY A 66 -9.98 1.06 -9.77
C GLY A 66 -9.05 1.62 -8.70
N TYR A 67 -7.79 1.20 -8.74
CA TYR A 67 -6.76 1.67 -7.83
C TYR A 67 -6.20 3.01 -8.30
N ARG A 68 -6.05 3.97 -7.37
CA ARG A 68 -5.48 5.29 -7.63
C ARG A 68 -4.55 5.70 -6.49
N PHE A 69 -3.53 6.49 -6.81
CA PHE A 69 -2.63 7.07 -5.80
C PHE A 69 -3.40 7.88 -4.75
N SER A 70 -4.29 8.78 -5.19
CA SER A 70 -5.12 9.58 -4.30
C SER A 70 -6.07 8.76 -3.44
N LYS A 71 -6.60 7.64 -3.96
CA LYS A 71 -7.45 6.73 -3.22
C LYS A 71 -6.72 6.07 -2.06
N ALA A 72 -5.48 5.63 -2.29
CA ALA A 72 -4.63 5.10 -1.23
C ALA A 72 -4.32 6.16 -0.17
N MET A 73 -3.93 7.37 -0.57
CA MET A 73 -3.62 8.47 0.36
C MET A 73 -4.81 8.88 1.23
N ASN A 74 -6.03 8.79 0.71
CA ASN A 74 -7.25 9.13 1.44
C ASN A 74 -7.78 7.99 2.31
N ASN A 75 -7.20 6.80 2.22
CA ASN A 75 -7.58 5.66 3.05
C ASN A 75 -7.22 5.92 4.51
N PRO A 76 -8.13 5.70 5.48
CA PRO A 76 -7.82 5.88 6.90
C PRO A 76 -6.65 5.02 7.40
N GLY A 77 -6.37 3.89 6.74
CA GLY A 77 -5.23 3.03 7.04
C GLY A 77 -3.91 3.42 6.37
N PHE A 78 -3.90 4.48 5.56
CA PHE A 78 -2.69 4.93 4.87
C PHE A 78 -1.59 5.34 5.85
N ILE A 79 -0.38 4.86 5.61
CA ILE A 79 0.82 5.23 6.38
C ILE A 79 1.70 6.09 5.48
N SER A 80 1.83 7.36 5.81
CA SER A 80 2.68 8.31 5.10
C SER A 80 4.16 8.15 5.45
N VAL A 81 5.04 8.75 4.64
CA VAL A 81 6.48 8.86 4.97
C VAL A 81 6.66 9.55 6.31
N ASN A 82 5.90 10.61 6.57
CA ASN A 82 5.93 11.33 7.84
C ASN A 82 5.51 10.44 9.03
N ASP A 83 4.46 9.62 8.84
CA ASP A 83 4.03 8.64 9.86
C ASP A 83 5.15 7.62 10.15
N ILE A 84 5.79 7.09 9.09
CA ILE A 84 6.89 6.14 9.24
C ILE A 84 8.01 6.74 10.08
N GLN A 85 8.47 7.92 9.72
CA GLN A 85 9.63 8.56 10.36
C GLN A 85 9.36 9.07 11.77
N ASN A 86 8.16 9.59 12.02
CA ASN A 86 7.85 10.30 13.27
C ASN A 86 6.99 9.51 14.24
N VAL A 87 6.37 8.42 13.82
CA VAL A 87 5.51 7.59 14.67
C VAL A 87 6.00 6.15 14.74
N TYR A 88 5.99 5.43 13.62
CA TYR A 88 6.27 3.98 13.62
C TYR A 88 7.74 3.65 13.96
N MET A 89 8.69 4.34 13.33
CA MET A 89 10.12 4.10 13.63
C MET A 89 10.48 4.42 15.08
N PRO A 90 10.05 5.56 15.66
CA PRO A 90 10.27 5.81 17.10
C PRO A 90 9.60 4.80 18.02
N MET A 91 8.48 4.17 17.60
CA MET A 91 7.85 3.07 18.33
C MET A 91 8.62 1.74 18.24
N GLY A 92 9.63 1.65 17.38
CA GLY A 92 10.45 0.45 17.21
C GLY A 92 10.08 -0.45 16.02
N PHE A 93 9.23 0.01 15.09
CA PHE A 93 8.88 -0.72 13.87
C PHE A 93 9.81 -0.38 12.71
N SER A 94 10.13 -1.39 11.89
CA SER A 94 11.07 -1.25 10.77
C SER A 94 10.62 -1.90 9.46
N ASN A 95 9.48 -2.60 9.44
CA ASN A 95 9.04 -3.33 8.26
C ASN A 95 7.77 -2.71 7.68
N PHE A 96 7.89 -2.16 6.48
CA PHE A 96 6.81 -1.48 5.76
C PHE A 96 6.71 -2.03 4.34
N LYS A 97 5.49 -2.36 3.95
CA LYS A 97 5.19 -2.93 2.64
C LYS A 97 4.41 -1.95 1.78
N ILE A 98 4.80 -1.87 0.52
CA ILE A 98 4.09 -1.14 -0.53
C ILE A 98 3.32 -2.16 -1.37
N GLU A 99 2.02 -1.94 -1.57
CA GLU A 99 1.22 -2.70 -2.53
C GLU A 99 1.75 -2.45 -3.95
N GLY A 100 1.94 -3.51 -4.72
CA GLY A 100 2.56 -3.40 -6.05
C GLY A 100 1.97 -4.36 -7.09
N ARG A 101 1.59 -5.56 -6.69
CA ARG A 101 1.04 -6.54 -7.63
C ARG A 101 -0.29 -6.07 -8.22
N GLY A 102 -0.38 -6.09 -9.54
CA GLY A 102 -1.60 -5.73 -10.26
C GLY A 102 -1.86 -4.24 -10.41
N LEU A 103 -1.00 -3.36 -9.89
CA LEU A 103 -1.18 -1.91 -9.99
C LEU A 103 -0.73 -1.31 -11.34
N GLY A 104 0.12 -2.03 -12.05
CA GLY A 104 0.81 -1.49 -13.21
C GLY A 104 2.05 -0.67 -12.83
N SER A 105 3.00 -0.59 -13.77
CA SER A 105 4.32 0.01 -13.54
C SER A 105 4.27 1.47 -13.15
N ALA A 106 3.37 2.25 -13.75
CA ALA A 106 3.26 3.69 -13.47
C ALA A 106 2.86 3.98 -12.02
N LEU A 107 1.87 3.28 -11.46
CA LEU A 107 1.47 3.45 -10.07
C LEU A 107 2.53 2.95 -9.09
N VAL A 108 3.14 1.80 -9.38
CA VAL A 108 4.24 1.28 -8.56
C VAL A 108 5.38 2.30 -8.50
N LEU A 109 5.76 2.87 -9.64
CA LEU A 109 6.78 3.91 -9.71
C LEU A 109 6.42 5.13 -8.86
N GLU A 110 5.19 5.63 -8.95
CA GLU A 110 4.75 6.78 -8.15
C GLU A 110 4.83 6.50 -6.63
N PHE A 111 4.47 5.31 -6.18
CA PHE A 111 4.63 4.93 -4.78
C PHE A 111 6.10 4.78 -4.37
N LEU A 112 6.95 4.22 -5.23
CA LEU A 112 8.39 4.13 -4.98
C LEU A 112 9.01 5.53 -4.86
N LEU A 113 8.67 6.45 -5.77
CA LEU A 113 9.10 7.85 -5.68
C LEU A 113 8.65 8.49 -4.37
N TYR A 114 7.38 8.30 -4.00
CA TYR A 114 6.83 8.87 -2.78
C TYR A 114 7.54 8.36 -1.50
N TYR A 115 7.75 7.04 -1.38
CA TYR A 115 8.33 6.45 -0.17
C TYR A 115 9.86 6.47 -0.12
N MET A 116 10.54 6.40 -1.25
CA MET A 116 11.98 6.15 -1.31
C MET A 116 12.81 7.33 -1.83
N THR A 117 12.17 8.37 -2.39
CA THR A 117 12.86 9.55 -2.90
C THR A 117 12.56 10.75 -2.01
N LYS A 118 13.59 11.50 -1.61
CA LYS A 118 13.41 12.74 -0.86
C LYS A 118 12.56 13.74 -1.66
N PRO A 119 11.65 14.49 -1.01
CA PRO A 119 10.72 15.38 -1.70
C PRO A 119 11.39 16.34 -2.69
N GLU A 120 12.55 16.89 -2.34
CA GLU A 120 13.31 17.83 -3.16
C GLU A 120 13.85 17.23 -4.46
N TYR A 121 13.94 15.89 -4.55
CA TYR A 121 14.45 15.19 -5.74
C TYR A 121 13.36 14.48 -6.55
N GLN A 122 12.12 14.41 -6.06
CA GLN A 122 11.06 13.64 -6.71
C GLN A 122 10.76 14.09 -8.13
N LEU A 123 10.72 15.40 -8.36
CA LEU A 123 10.48 15.95 -9.70
C LEU A 123 11.62 15.58 -10.65
N HIS A 124 12.85 15.78 -10.22
CA HIS A 124 14.04 15.47 -11.03
C HIS A 124 14.09 13.98 -11.43
N VAL A 125 13.90 13.08 -10.46
CA VAL A 125 13.90 11.63 -10.74
C VAL A 125 12.77 11.25 -11.70
N ARG A 126 11.59 11.86 -11.56
CA ARG A 126 10.46 11.61 -12.46
C ARG A 126 10.76 12.07 -13.88
N GLU A 127 11.38 13.23 -14.05
CA GLU A 127 11.80 13.75 -15.35
C GLU A 127 12.83 12.85 -16.02
N GLU A 128 13.83 12.39 -15.28
CA GLU A 128 14.85 11.45 -15.78
C GLU A 128 14.19 10.15 -16.29
N ILE A 129 13.32 9.53 -15.50
CA ILE A 129 12.63 8.28 -15.89
C ILE A 129 11.72 8.52 -17.10
N TYR A 130 11.05 9.67 -17.18
CA TYR A 130 10.21 10.02 -18.32
C TYR A 130 11.04 10.16 -19.61
N LEU A 131 12.18 10.83 -19.53
CA LEU A 131 13.11 10.98 -20.65
C LEU A 131 13.66 9.63 -21.11
N ASP A 132 14.08 8.78 -20.17
CA ASP A 132 14.58 7.46 -20.48
C ASP A 132 13.53 6.59 -21.21
N ASN A 133 12.28 6.64 -20.76
CA ASN A 133 11.17 5.95 -21.41
C ASN A 133 10.89 6.51 -22.82
N MET A 134 10.95 7.83 -23.00
CA MET A 134 10.74 8.46 -24.29
C MET A 134 11.84 8.11 -25.30
N LEU A 135 13.06 7.96 -24.82
CA LEU A 135 14.24 7.67 -25.64
C LEU A 135 14.48 6.17 -25.80
N ASP A 136 13.60 5.34 -25.28
CA ASP A 136 13.70 3.86 -25.32
C ASP A 136 15.03 3.35 -24.73
N LEU A 137 15.47 3.96 -23.63
CA LEU A 137 16.75 3.64 -22.97
C LEU A 137 16.65 2.55 -21.90
N PHE A 138 15.45 2.06 -21.64
CA PHE A 138 15.17 0.94 -20.75
C PHE A 138 14.76 -0.31 -21.51
#